data_cb85ec4d78dc697345a4d2247e57db3f
#
_entry.id   cb85ec4d78dc697345a4d2247e57db3f
#
_cell.length_a   1.000
_cell.length_b   1.000
_cell.length_c   1.000
_cell.angle_alpha   90.00
_cell.angle_beta   90.00
_cell.angle_gamma   90.00
#
_symmetry.space_group_name_H-M   'P 1'
#
loop_
_entity.id
_entity.type
_entity.pdbx_description
1 polymer ?
#
loop_
_entity_poly.entity_id
_entity_poly.type
_entity_poly.pdbx_seq_one_letter_code
_entity_poly.pdbx_strand_id
1 'polypeptide(L)'
;FLTLFNTACTLENEVKESSSIETNSSSMINEEAKLKDKSIQNKQTKKTSSTVEIPITLMQDYIKEDKQVKYLQIEANTTLEEKVNKVVSVISSECFSNLPMKVKIYGNDIAKIELLEFDESLNKRVSWKEDYLNEDIKEQTLKVLLENILQEEYKGQWIEKVQLYYEGELLS
;
A
#
# COMPACT_ATOMS: atom_id res chain seq x y z
N PHE A 1 -17.39 -47.73 16.32
CA PHE A 1 -18.75 -47.16 16.20
C PHE A 1 -18.72 -46.02 15.22
N LEU A 2 -19.36 -46.24 14.14
CA LEU A 2 -19.51 -45.44 12.95
C LEU A 2 -20.75 -44.53 13.14
N THR A 3 -20.67 -43.25 12.91
CA THR A 3 -21.83 -42.48 12.50
C THR A 3 -21.43 -41.33 11.57
N LEU A 4 -21.76 -41.52 10.32
CA LEU A 4 -21.84 -40.53 9.25
C LEU A 4 -23.08 -39.67 9.46
N PHE A 5 -22.95 -38.35 9.34
CA PHE A 5 -24.09 -37.49 9.00
C PHE A 5 -23.73 -36.64 7.79
N ASN A 6 -24.31 -37.05 6.66
CA ASN A 6 -24.55 -36.19 5.50
C ASN A 6 -25.74 -35.30 5.77
N THR A 7 -25.63 -34.03 5.48
CA THR A 7 -26.81 -33.22 5.22
C THR A 7 -26.49 -32.28 4.07
N ALA A 8 -26.99 -32.65 2.91
CA ALA A 8 -27.13 -31.79 1.75
C ALA A 8 -28.31 -30.86 1.98
N CYS A 9 -28.15 -29.58 1.71
CA CYS A 9 -29.26 -28.65 1.46
C CYS A 9 -29.02 -27.96 0.12
N THR A 10 -29.78 -28.44 -0.83
CA THR A 10 -30.08 -27.84 -2.12
C THR A 10 -31.17 -26.79 -1.87
N LEU A 11 -30.98 -25.58 -2.39
CA LEU A 11 -32.08 -24.63 -2.56
C LEU A 11 -31.93 -23.97 -3.93
N GLU A 12 -32.79 -24.42 -4.81
CA GLU A 12 -33.21 -23.77 -6.05
C GLU A 12 -33.98 -22.49 -5.68
N ASN A 13 -33.81 -21.44 -6.46
CA ASN A 13 -34.88 -20.47 -6.67
C ASN A 13 -34.72 -19.71 -7.96
N GLU A 14 -35.50 -20.06 -8.86
CA GLU A 14 -36.55 -19.40 -9.66
C GLU A 14 -36.25 -17.97 -10.17
N VAL A 15 -36.17 -17.97 -11.47
CA VAL A 15 -36.35 -16.86 -12.40
C VAL A 15 -37.82 -16.40 -12.38
N LYS A 16 -38.05 -15.10 -12.36
CA LYS A 16 -39.27 -14.47 -12.86
C LYS A 16 -38.93 -13.28 -13.74
N GLU A 17 -39.16 -13.52 -15.01
CA GLU A 17 -39.40 -12.54 -16.09
C GLU A 17 -40.77 -11.91 -15.93
N SER A 18 -40.93 -10.64 -16.29
CA SER A 18 -42.13 -10.00 -16.79
C SER A 18 -41.76 -8.57 -17.22
N SER A 19 -41.54 -8.23 -18.43
CA SER A 19 -42.31 -7.89 -19.65
C SER A 19 -43.40 -6.87 -19.47
N SER A 20 -43.29 -5.78 -20.18
CA SER A 20 -44.15 -5.11 -21.19
C SER A 20 -44.03 -3.59 -21.11
N ILE A 21 -43.50 -2.90 -22.17
CA ILE A 21 -44.14 -2.42 -23.42
C ILE A 21 -45.25 -1.37 -23.13
N GLU A 22 -45.04 -0.18 -23.65
CA GLU A 22 -45.75 0.61 -24.67
C GLU A 22 -45.41 2.10 -24.60
N THR A 23 -44.76 2.66 -25.56
CA THR A 23 -45.18 3.44 -26.74
C THR A 23 -46.24 4.52 -26.54
N ASN A 24 -45.84 5.75 -26.85
CA ASN A 24 -46.53 6.71 -27.75
C ASN A 24 -45.78 8.04 -27.70
N SER A 25 -45.18 8.48 -28.74
CA SER A 25 -45.60 9.08 -30.00
C SER A 25 -46.08 10.53 -29.91
N SER A 26 -45.33 11.37 -30.56
CA SER A 26 -45.72 12.53 -31.42
C SER A 26 -46.00 13.87 -30.73
N SER A 27 -45.24 14.91 -31.00
CA SER A 27 -45.51 15.85 -32.07
C SER A 27 -44.46 16.96 -32.17
N MET A 28 -44.18 17.29 -33.40
CA MET A 28 -43.36 18.44 -33.85
C MET A 28 -43.90 19.78 -33.41
N ILE A 29 -43.03 20.75 -33.22
CA ILE A 29 -43.15 22.09 -33.80
C ILE A 29 -41.74 22.71 -33.83
N ASN A 30 -41.36 23.20 -35.03
CA ASN A 30 -40.25 24.05 -35.35
C ASN A 30 -40.34 25.40 -34.67
N GLU A 31 -39.19 25.94 -34.23
CA GLU A 31 -38.92 27.34 -34.51
C GLU A 31 -37.40 27.62 -34.43
N GLU A 32 -36.90 28.16 -35.52
CA GLU A 32 -35.56 28.74 -35.66
C GLU A 32 -35.38 29.93 -34.76
N ALA A 33 -34.26 30.03 -34.07
CA ALA A 33 -33.61 31.30 -33.80
C ALA A 33 -32.16 31.17 -33.31
N LYS A 34 -31.26 31.53 -34.21
CA LYS A 34 -30.08 32.37 -34.00
C LYS A 34 -28.94 31.93 -33.10
N LEU A 35 -27.89 31.53 -33.79
CA LEU A 35 -26.46 31.61 -33.41
C LEU A 35 -26.14 32.60 -32.30
N LYS A 36 -25.49 32.13 -31.22
CA LYS A 36 -24.36 32.76 -30.57
C LYS A 36 -23.36 31.70 -30.10
N ASP A 37 -22.31 31.66 -30.85
CA ASP A 37 -21.03 31.05 -30.54
C ASP A 37 -20.57 31.48 -29.16
N LYS A 38 -20.54 30.56 -28.22
CA LYS A 38 -19.75 30.60 -26.98
C LYS A 38 -18.91 29.38 -26.93
N SER A 39 -17.72 29.50 -27.47
CA SER A 39 -16.63 28.58 -27.22
C SER A 39 -16.42 28.46 -25.70
N ILE A 40 -16.96 27.40 -25.14
CA ILE A 40 -16.60 26.98 -23.78
C ILE A 40 -15.20 26.36 -23.94
N GLN A 41 -14.19 27.18 -23.72
CA GLN A 41 -12.85 26.70 -23.45
C GLN A 41 -12.92 25.83 -22.20
N ASN A 42 -12.93 24.52 -22.42
CA ASN A 42 -12.67 23.53 -21.39
C ASN A 42 -11.23 23.76 -20.91
N LYS A 43 -11.09 24.61 -19.90
CA LYS A 43 -9.85 24.81 -19.17
C LYS A 43 -9.66 23.53 -18.36
N GLN A 44 -9.07 22.51 -18.98
CA GLN A 44 -8.48 21.39 -18.29
C GLN A 44 -7.43 21.96 -17.36
N THR A 45 -7.80 22.20 -16.12
CA THR A 45 -6.87 22.47 -15.03
C THR A 45 -6.04 21.21 -14.86
N LYS A 46 -4.86 21.21 -15.48
CA LYS A 46 -3.82 20.21 -15.25
C LYS A 46 -3.49 20.31 -13.76
N LYS A 47 -4.05 19.39 -12.96
CA LYS A 47 -3.76 19.27 -11.53
C LYS A 47 -2.29 18.88 -11.44
N THR A 48 -1.42 19.85 -11.26
CA THR A 48 0.01 19.60 -11.01
C THR A 48 0.08 18.94 -9.65
N SER A 49 0.16 17.62 -9.59
CA SER A 49 0.42 16.92 -8.35
C SER A 49 1.86 17.25 -7.95
N SER A 50 2.03 17.92 -6.82
CA SER A 50 3.34 18.08 -6.23
C SER A 50 3.79 16.74 -5.66
N THR A 51 5.05 16.36 -5.90
CA THR A 51 5.69 15.19 -5.32
C THR A 51 6.67 15.58 -4.23
N VAL A 52 6.89 14.70 -3.29
CA VAL A 52 7.95 14.78 -2.29
C VAL A 52 8.95 13.66 -2.53
N GLU A 53 10.22 13.94 -2.26
CA GLU A 53 11.30 12.96 -2.37
C GLU A 53 11.66 12.44 -0.98
N ILE A 54 11.69 11.13 -0.82
CA ILE A 54 12.07 10.47 0.41
C ILE A 54 13.34 9.66 0.13
N PRO A 55 14.46 9.93 0.82
CA PRO A 55 15.68 9.18 0.65
C PRO A 55 15.54 7.76 1.20
N ILE A 56 15.99 6.78 0.45
CA ILE A 56 16.06 5.38 0.86
C ILE A 56 17.52 4.97 0.83
N THR A 57 18.05 4.61 1.99
CA THR A 57 19.40 4.08 2.14
C THR A 57 19.39 2.58 1.88
N LEU A 58 20.01 2.17 0.79
CA LEU A 58 20.17 0.77 0.42
C LEU A 58 21.51 0.26 0.97
N MET A 59 21.48 -0.89 1.64
CA MET A 59 22.68 -1.58 2.06
C MET A 59 23.03 -2.64 1.01
N GLN A 60 24.12 -2.41 0.26
CA GLN A 60 24.57 -3.35 -0.76
C GLN A 60 25.48 -4.45 -0.20
N ASP A 61 26.25 -4.14 0.83
CA ASP A 61 27.12 -5.08 1.51
C ASP A 61 27.08 -4.81 3.03
N TYR A 62 26.48 -5.72 3.77
CA TYR A 62 26.35 -5.60 5.23
C TYR A 62 27.70 -5.64 5.97
N ILE A 63 28.68 -6.31 5.39
CA ILE A 63 30.02 -6.45 5.99
C ILE A 63 30.88 -5.19 5.76
N LYS A 64 30.76 -4.59 4.58
CA LYS A 64 31.53 -3.40 4.20
C LYS A 64 30.83 -2.08 4.51
N GLU A 65 29.59 -2.14 4.99
CA GLU A 65 28.73 -0.95 5.17
C GLU A 65 28.61 -0.08 3.92
N ASP A 66 28.60 -0.73 2.74
CA ASP A 66 28.45 -0.01 1.48
C ASP A 66 27.00 0.42 1.28
N LYS A 67 26.80 1.75 1.31
CA LYS A 67 25.48 2.37 1.26
C LYS A 67 25.26 3.13 -0.04
N GLN A 68 24.10 2.94 -0.62
CA GLN A 68 23.61 3.73 -1.76
C GLN A 68 22.30 4.43 -1.38
N VAL A 69 22.16 5.70 -1.72
CA VAL A 69 20.92 6.44 -1.51
C VAL A 69 20.11 6.50 -2.81
N LYS A 70 18.84 6.08 -2.74
CA LYS A 70 17.86 6.18 -3.81
C LYS A 70 16.71 7.08 -3.33
N TYR A 71 16.17 7.92 -4.22
CA TYR A 71 15.07 8.81 -3.87
C TYR A 71 13.74 8.25 -4.35
N LEU A 72 12.80 8.08 -3.42
CA LEU A 72 11.44 7.64 -3.69
C LEU A 72 10.53 8.85 -3.90
N GLN A 73 9.93 8.95 -5.09
CA GLN A 73 8.95 9.98 -5.43
C GLN A 73 7.56 9.58 -4.96
N ILE A 74 6.95 10.40 -4.09
CA ILE A 74 5.60 10.18 -3.58
C ILE A 74 4.76 11.43 -3.79
N GLU A 75 3.48 11.29 -4.14
CA GLU A 75 2.58 12.44 -4.20
C GLU A 75 2.44 13.11 -2.84
N ALA A 76 2.53 14.43 -2.79
CA ALA A 76 2.56 15.19 -1.53
C ALA A 76 1.28 15.03 -0.70
N ASN A 77 0.14 14.79 -1.35
CA ASN A 77 -1.17 14.57 -0.73
C ASN A 77 -1.41 13.13 -0.23
N THR A 78 -0.43 12.24 -0.38
CA THR A 78 -0.49 10.87 0.15
C THR A 78 -0.52 10.91 1.69
N THR A 79 -1.34 10.07 2.32
CA THR A 79 -1.42 9.98 3.79
C THR A 79 -0.09 9.51 4.39
N LEU A 80 0.14 9.80 5.67
CA LEU A 80 1.36 9.37 6.36
C LEU A 80 1.52 7.84 6.33
N GLU A 81 0.44 7.11 6.60
CA GLU A 81 0.45 5.65 6.56
C GLU A 81 0.81 5.10 5.17
N GLU A 82 0.24 5.67 4.11
CA GLU A 82 0.58 5.27 2.74
C GLU A 82 2.02 5.60 2.37
N LYS A 83 2.56 6.74 2.85
CA LYS A 83 3.97 7.09 2.64
C LYS A 83 4.89 6.07 3.33
N VAL A 84 4.63 5.74 4.60
CA VAL A 84 5.40 4.75 5.36
C VAL A 84 5.30 3.37 4.71
N ASN A 85 4.11 2.95 4.29
CA ASN A 85 3.92 1.68 3.56
C ASN A 85 4.74 1.63 2.26
N LYS A 86 4.81 2.73 1.50
CA LYS A 86 5.63 2.79 0.28
C LYS A 86 7.12 2.67 0.60
N VAL A 87 7.61 3.35 1.62
CA VAL A 87 8.99 3.21 2.09
C VAL A 87 9.28 1.77 2.49
N VAL A 88 8.45 1.18 3.34
CA VAL A 88 8.58 -0.20 3.81
C VAL A 88 8.56 -1.19 2.65
N SER A 89 7.70 -1.00 1.66
CA SER A 89 7.67 -1.84 0.46
C SER A 89 8.96 -1.76 -0.35
N VAL A 90 9.53 -0.56 -0.51
CA VAL A 90 10.80 -0.39 -1.24
C VAL A 90 11.96 -1.05 -0.49
N ILE A 91 12.09 -0.82 0.82
CA ILE A 91 13.18 -1.45 1.59
C ILE A 91 13.02 -2.98 1.68
N SER A 92 11.79 -3.50 1.74
CA SER A 92 11.54 -4.93 1.64
C SER A 92 12.09 -5.51 0.34
N SER A 93 11.77 -4.87 -0.79
CA SER A 93 12.18 -5.37 -2.11
C SER A 93 13.69 -5.20 -2.37
N GLU A 94 14.26 -4.08 -1.95
CA GLU A 94 15.64 -3.72 -2.29
C GLU A 94 16.67 -4.27 -1.27
N CYS A 95 16.28 -4.41 0.02
CA CYS A 95 17.21 -4.80 1.07
C CYS A 95 16.90 -6.19 1.67
N PHE A 96 15.66 -6.66 1.60
CA PHE A 96 15.21 -7.83 2.35
C PHE A 96 14.50 -8.90 1.50
N SER A 97 14.89 -9.05 0.24
CA SER A 97 14.41 -10.13 -0.66
C SER A 97 12.89 -10.26 -0.73
N ASN A 98 12.16 -9.14 -0.62
CA ASN A 98 10.70 -9.07 -0.54
C ASN A 98 10.09 -9.76 0.70
N LEU A 99 10.81 -9.83 1.81
CA LEU A 99 10.25 -10.36 3.06
C LEU A 99 9.11 -9.46 3.55
N PRO A 100 7.97 -10.04 3.95
CA PRO A 100 6.78 -9.29 4.27
C PRO A 100 6.91 -8.52 5.59
N MET A 101 6.43 -7.28 5.55
CA MET A 101 6.31 -6.38 6.71
C MET A 101 4.91 -5.78 6.77
N LYS A 102 4.36 -5.69 7.97
CA LYS A 102 3.07 -5.04 8.21
C LYS A 102 3.26 -3.74 8.94
N VAL A 103 2.70 -2.68 8.39
CA VAL A 103 2.74 -1.33 8.98
C VAL A 103 1.41 -1.00 9.64
N LYS A 104 1.47 -0.36 10.80
CA LYS A 104 0.31 0.26 11.43
C LYS A 104 0.74 1.56 12.12
N ILE A 105 0.05 2.65 11.82
CA ILE A 105 0.29 3.94 12.47
C ILE A 105 -0.63 4.10 13.68
N TYR A 106 -0.06 4.52 14.80
CA TYR A 106 -0.78 4.86 16.03
C TYR A 106 -0.62 6.35 16.32
N GLY A 107 -1.70 6.98 16.72
CA GLY A 107 -1.71 8.43 16.84
C GLY A 107 -1.39 9.09 15.49
N ASN A 108 -0.49 10.07 15.50
CA ASN A 108 -0.05 10.77 14.30
C ASN A 108 1.43 10.56 13.97
N ASP A 109 2.16 9.80 14.80
CA ASP A 109 3.63 9.84 14.82
C ASP A 109 4.33 8.52 15.19
N ILE A 110 3.59 7.47 15.53
CA ILE A 110 4.18 6.19 15.93
C ILE A 110 3.88 5.13 14.90
N ALA A 111 4.91 4.55 14.30
CA ALA A 111 4.79 3.40 13.42
C ALA A 111 5.13 2.09 14.16
N LYS A 112 4.19 1.16 14.18
CA LYS A 112 4.45 -0.24 14.48
C LYS A 112 4.74 -0.98 13.18
N ILE A 113 5.89 -1.60 13.10
CA ILE A 113 6.30 -2.45 11.98
C ILE A 113 6.44 -3.88 12.50
N GLU A 114 5.76 -4.81 11.89
CA GLU A 114 5.83 -6.22 12.23
C GLU A 114 6.46 -7.01 11.08
N LEU A 115 7.55 -7.71 11.38
CA LEU A 115 8.25 -8.59 10.46
C LEU A 115 7.54 -9.94 10.49
N LEU A 116 7.12 -10.43 9.33
CA LEU A 116 6.27 -11.61 9.22
C LEU A 116 7.02 -12.79 8.60
N GLU A 117 6.87 -13.98 9.19
CA GLU A 117 7.43 -15.25 8.68
C GLU A 117 6.53 -15.92 7.63
N PHE A 118 5.40 -15.29 7.30
CA PHE A 118 4.48 -15.85 6.31
C PHE A 118 4.09 -14.78 5.29
N ASP A 119 4.35 -15.07 4.03
CA ASP A 119 3.91 -14.24 2.92
C ASP A 119 2.53 -14.71 2.44
N GLU A 120 1.50 -13.94 2.79
CA GLU A 120 0.11 -14.24 2.42
C GLU A 120 -0.09 -14.21 0.89
N SER A 121 0.64 -13.36 0.18
CA SER A 121 0.51 -13.21 -1.28
C SER A 121 1.03 -14.43 -2.04
N LEU A 122 2.07 -15.05 -1.54
CA LEU A 122 2.70 -16.25 -2.11
C LEU A 122 2.25 -17.54 -1.42
N ASN A 123 1.46 -17.43 -0.34
CA ASN A 123 1.04 -18.55 0.51
C ASN A 123 2.23 -19.44 0.93
N LYS A 124 3.32 -18.81 1.37
CA LYS A 124 4.56 -19.51 1.68
C LYS A 124 5.22 -18.96 2.95
N ARG A 125 5.94 -19.82 3.67
CA ARG A 125 6.85 -19.40 4.74
C ARG A 125 8.10 -18.77 4.15
N VAL A 126 8.56 -17.72 4.83
CA VAL A 126 9.81 -17.01 4.59
C VAL A 126 10.57 -16.95 5.91
N SER A 127 11.80 -16.49 5.96
CA SER A 127 12.53 -16.45 7.22
C SER A 127 13.31 -15.16 7.41
N TRP A 128 12.73 -14.25 8.20
CA TRP A 128 13.46 -13.12 8.76
C TRP A 128 14.57 -13.60 9.70
N LYS A 129 14.26 -14.64 10.52
CA LYS A 129 15.17 -15.15 11.54
C LYS A 129 16.45 -15.71 10.94
N GLU A 130 16.33 -16.52 9.89
CA GLU A 130 17.50 -17.17 9.27
C GLU A 130 18.31 -16.18 8.42
N ASP A 131 17.60 -15.32 7.65
CA ASP A 131 18.24 -14.50 6.63
C ASP A 131 18.75 -13.15 7.17
N TYR A 132 18.02 -12.53 8.15
CA TYR A 132 18.28 -11.14 8.54
C TYR A 132 18.27 -10.86 10.05
N LEU A 133 17.80 -11.78 10.89
CA LEU A 133 17.76 -11.60 12.35
C LEU A 133 18.67 -12.60 13.10
N ASN A 134 19.55 -13.28 12.38
CA ASN A 134 20.60 -14.09 12.99
C ASN A 134 21.65 -13.22 13.70
N GLU A 135 22.50 -13.83 14.52
CA GLU A 135 23.47 -13.12 15.37
C GLU A 135 24.47 -12.27 14.58
N ASP A 136 24.78 -12.67 13.34
CA ASP A 136 25.84 -12.02 12.54
C ASP A 136 25.40 -10.67 11.94
N ILE A 137 24.12 -10.52 11.57
CA ILE A 137 23.64 -9.35 10.81
C ILE A 137 22.42 -8.64 11.42
N LYS A 138 21.90 -9.11 12.55
CA LYS A 138 20.72 -8.52 13.20
C LYS A 138 20.85 -7.03 13.46
N GLU A 139 21.99 -6.57 13.97
CA GLU A 139 22.21 -5.16 14.29
C GLU A 139 22.17 -4.29 13.03
N GLN A 140 22.78 -4.74 11.95
CA GLN A 140 22.76 -4.05 10.66
C GLN A 140 21.36 -4.02 10.07
N THR A 141 20.63 -5.13 10.16
CA THR A 141 19.22 -5.21 9.73
C THR A 141 18.37 -4.18 10.46
N LEU A 142 18.45 -4.13 11.79
CA LEU A 142 17.72 -3.14 12.59
C LEU A 142 18.12 -1.70 12.24
N LYS A 143 19.42 -1.44 12.04
CA LYS A 143 19.93 -0.12 11.63
C LYS A 143 19.35 0.30 10.28
N VAL A 144 19.34 -0.56 9.28
CA VAL A 144 18.75 -0.27 7.96
C VAL A 144 17.26 0.00 8.06
N LEU A 145 16.52 -0.81 8.82
CA LEU A 145 15.09 -0.60 9.05
C LEU A 145 14.82 0.75 9.72
N LEU A 146 15.49 1.03 10.83
CA LEU A 146 15.28 2.26 11.59
C LEU A 146 15.67 3.51 10.80
N GLU A 147 16.83 3.53 10.16
CA GLU A 147 17.31 4.64 9.34
C GLU A 147 16.31 5.00 8.23
N ASN A 148 15.82 4.00 7.52
CA ASN A 148 14.88 4.21 6.43
C ASN A 148 13.46 4.56 6.89
N ILE A 149 13.01 4.04 8.02
CA ILE A 149 11.65 4.26 8.49
C ILE A 149 11.52 5.57 9.28
N LEU A 150 12.52 5.95 10.09
CA LEU A 150 12.50 7.21 10.84
C LEU A 150 12.69 8.45 9.97
N GLN A 151 13.45 8.34 8.87
CA GLN A 151 13.65 9.45 7.93
C GLN A 151 14.07 10.77 8.62
N GLU A 152 15.03 10.74 9.52
CA GLU A 152 15.42 11.88 10.38
C GLU A 152 15.76 13.17 9.60
N GLU A 153 16.25 13.04 8.36
CA GLU A 153 16.59 14.16 7.49
C GLU A 153 15.38 14.72 6.70
N TYR A 154 14.26 14.00 6.66
CA TYR A 154 13.09 14.42 5.93
C TYR A 154 12.38 15.57 6.64
N LYS A 155 12.15 16.69 5.93
CA LYS A 155 11.59 17.93 6.52
C LYS A 155 10.06 18.02 6.50
N GLY A 156 9.38 17.05 5.88
CA GLY A 156 7.92 16.98 5.84
C GLY A 156 7.33 16.37 7.11
N GLN A 157 6.00 16.23 7.12
CA GLN A 157 5.32 15.49 8.17
C GLN A 157 5.69 14.00 8.08
N TRP A 158 6.23 13.46 9.16
CA TRP A 158 6.67 12.06 9.25
C TRP A 158 6.41 11.49 10.65
N ILE A 159 6.72 10.20 10.83
CA ILE A 159 6.68 9.53 12.13
C ILE A 159 7.87 9.95 13.00
N GLU A 160 7.65 10.01 14.31
CA GLU A 160 8.68 10.35 15.30
C GLU A 160 9.23 9.11 16.01
N LYS A 161 8.47 8.01 16.01
CA LYS A 161 8.82 6.78 16.71
C LYS A 161 8.52 5.55 15.88
N VAL A 162 9.41 4.56 15.97
CA VAL A 162 9.23 3.24 15.38
C VAL A 162 9.28 2.19 16.46
N GLN A 163 8.39 1.23 16.38
CA GLN A 163 8.39 0.00 17.18
C GLN A 163 8.51 -1.17 16.19
N LEU A 164 9.62 -1.88 16.24
CA LEU A 164 9.84 -3.07 15.42
C LEU A 164 9.46 -4.32 16.20
N TYR A 165 8.63 -5.14 15.60
CA TYR A 165 8.18 -6.41 16.17
C TYR A 165 8.54 -7.57 15.25
N TYR A 166 8.82 -8.71 15.87
CA TYR A 166 8.98 -10.00 15.19
C TYR A 166 8.22 -11.07 15.99
N GLU A 167 7.30 -11.78 15.35
CA GLU A 167 6.42 -12.79 16.00
C GLU A 167 5.75 -12.27 17.31
N GLY A 168 5.36 -11.00 17.32
CA GLY A 168 4.73 -10.36 18.47
C GLY A 168 5.67 -9.83 19.56
N GLU A 169 6.97 -10.11 19.47
CA GLU A 169 7.99 -9.61 20.39
C GLU A 169 8.62 -8.31 19.89
N LEU A 170 8.79 -7.35 20.80
CA LEU A 170 9.43 -6.07 20.49
C LEU A 170 10.93 -6.29 20.30
N LEU A 171 11.44 -5.87 19.13
CA LEU A 171 12.87 -5.90 18.78
C LEU A 171 13.58 -4.60 19.10
N SER A 172 12.87 -3.45 18.89
CA SER A 172 13.39 -2.09 19.08
C SER A 172 12.24 -1.09 19.21
#